data_46ae3ecc536579598e1297453198f5e2
#
_entry.id   46ae3ecc536579598e1297453198f5e2
#
_cell.length_a   1.000
_cell.length_b   1.000
_cell.length_c   1.000
_cell.angle_alpha   90.00
_cell.angle_beta   90.00
_cell.angle_gamma   90.00
#
_symmetry.space_group_name_H-M   'P 1'
#
loop_
_entity.id
_entity.type
_entity.pdbx_description
1 polymer ?
#
loop_
_entity_poly.entity_id
_entity_poly.type
_entity_poly.pdbx_seq_one_letter_code
_entity_poly.pdbx_strand_id
1 'polypeptide(L)'
;MAAVKTRNTATLMTEGSIVKSLLLFALPLIFGNLLQQMYNTADSIIVGNFVGSNALAAVGSSGSPIYLLIGFSQGLAVGAGVVVSQYLGAGDHRETREAVHTALAIAVVMGLLLTVGGVACGRALLVAMNTPAEVLADAVTYIRIYFGGVLFSVVYNMTAGILNAAGNSRRSLVYLAWASVTNIVLDLVFIVGLRMGVAGAAIATDLSQLVSCVLSLRFLMKSEDACRVELSAIRLHRKMASRIIRVGLPTGIQNMVISFSNVLVQASVNSYGAAAMAGFAAYMKIDGFNILPVSSISMAATTFVGQNYGAGRLDRVKRSVWVTLAIGVIYTLCTGAALLAGQDAILHLFTADEAVVTYGKLAMRWFCPFYFLLSILHGLAGAVRGTGASVPPMVVLLVSLCLFRVVWIQFLLPFFSGIEGVFILYPVSWGLGAVLMILYAWKGKWMEYHT
;
A
#
# COMPACT_ATOMS: atom_id res chain seq x y z
N MET A 1 -39.27 20.00 10.85
CA MET A 1 -37.86 20.27 11.13
C MET A 1 -37.02 19.14 10.52
N ALA A 2 -36.41 19.37 9.36
CA ALA A 2 -35.53 18.43 8.73
C ALA A 2 -34.24 18.37 9.56
N ALA A 3 -33.88 17.20 10.11
CA ALA A 3 -32.65 16.98 10.83
C ALA A 3 -31.49 17.33 9.90
N VAL A 4 -30.76 18.39 10.23
CA VAL A 4 -29.50 18.75 9.60
C VAL A 4 -28.57 17.54 9.80
N LYS A 5 -28.32 16.78 8.75
CA LYS A 5 -27.31 15.72 8.77
C LYS A 5 -25.97 16.40 9.03
N THR A 6 -25.52 16.41 10.29
CA THR A 6 -24.16 16.82 10.68
C THR A 6 -23.15 16.06 9.82
N ARG A 7 -22.27 16.79 9.16
CA ARG A 7 -21.20 16.21 8.31
C ARG A 7 -20.02 15.77 9.20
N ASN A 8 -20.25 14.76 10.05
CA ASN A 8 -19.18 14.21 10.85
C ASN A 8 -18.30 13.32 9.98
N THR A 9 -17.00 13.54 10.04
CA THR A 9 -15.96 12.70 9.40
C THR A 9 -15.78 11.42 10.21
N ALA A 10 -15.79 11.53 11.54
CA ALA A 10 -15.44 10.45 12.44
C ALA A 10 -16.60 9.44 12.61
N THR A 11 -16.25 8.18 12.39
CA THR A 11 -17.04 6.99 12.75
C THR A 11 -16.20 6.15 13.69
N LEU A 12 -16.38 6.35 14.99
CA LEU A 12 -15.58 5.64 16.00
C LEU A 12 -15.98 4.17 16.08
N MET A 13 -14.97 3.29 16.14
CA MET A 13 -15.12 1.85 16.27
C MET A 13 -14.85 1.38 17.72
N THR A 14 -15.01 2.26 18.68
CA THR A 14 -14.76 1.99 20.10
C THR A 14 -15.91 1.24 20.80
N GLU A 15 -17.06 1.11 20.14
CA GLU A 15 -18.25 0.44 20.64
C GLU A 15 -18.80 -0.56 19.61
N GLY A 16 -19.75 -1.39 20.02
CA GLY A 16 -20.43 -2.35 19.17
C GLY A 16 -19.60 -3.59 18.81
N SER A 17 -20.03 -4.30 17.76
CA SER A 17 -19.40 -5.55 17.31
C SER A 17 -18.05 -5.29 16.63
N ILE A 18 -17.01 -5.94 17.10
CA ILE A 18 -15.64 -5.85 16.55
C ILE A 18 -15.61 -6.37 15.11
N VAL A 19 -16.22 -7.55 14.87
CA VAL A 19 -16.25 -8.18 13.53
C VAL A 19 -16.94 -7.27 12.52
N LYS A 20 -18.13 -6.74 12.87
CA LYS A 20 -18.88 -5.85 11.99
C LYS A 20 -18.10 -4.57 11.69
N SER A 21 -17.49 -3.96 12.69
CA SER A 21 -16.69 -2.73 12.53
C SER A 21 -15.49 -2.96 11.61
N LEU A 22 -14.71 -4.03 11.84
CA LEU A 22 -13.56 -4.37 11.02
C LEU A 22 -13.96 -4.67 9.58
N LEU A 23 -15.00 -5.47 9.34
CA LEU A 23 -15.44 -5.82 7.99
C LEU A 23 -15.99 -4.60 7.24
N LEU A 24 -16.89 -3.80 7.86
CA LEU A 24 -17.45 -2.62 7.23
C LEU A 24 -16.39 -1.55 6.91
N PHE A 25 -15.32 -1.50 7.69
CA PHE A 25 -14.20 -0.62 7.44
C PHE A 25 -13.24 -1.18 6.39
N ALA A 26 -12.92 -2.48 6.43
CA ALA A 26 -12.00 -3.13 5.51
C ALA A 26 -12.56 -3.24 4.08
N LEU A 27 -13.88 -3.48 3.91
CA LEU A 27 -14.49 -3.66 2.59
C LEU A 27 -14.26 -2.46 1.65
N PRO A 28 -14.50 -1.20 2.04
CA PRO A 28 -14.20 -0.07 1.16
C PRO A 28 -12.70 0.06 0.85
N LEU A 29 -11.81 -0.31 1.77
CA LEU A 29 -10.36 -0.32 1.52
C LEU A 29 -9.99 -1.38 0.49
N ILE A 30 -10.58 -2.58 0.57
CA ILE A 30 -10.38 -3.66 -0.41
C ILE A 30 -10.84 -3.19 -1.79
N PHE A 31 -12.05 -2.66 -1.90
CA PHE A 31 -12.57 -2.16 -3.18
C PHE A 31 -11.75 -0.98 -3.71
N GLY A 32 -11.25 -0.10 -2.85
CA GLY A 32 -10.37 1.00 -3.23
C GLY A 32 -9.06 0.50 -3.82
N ASN A 33 -8.41 -0.44 -3.16
CA ASN A 33 -7.15 -1.02 -3.64
C ASN A 33 -7.34 -1.82 -4.95
N LEU A 34 -8.45 -2.58 -5.08
CA LEU A 34 -8.79 -3.26 -6.33
C LEU A 34 -9.03 -2.27 -7.46
N LEU A 35 -9.79 -1.21 -7.21
CA LEU A 35 -10.05 -0.15 -8.18
C LEU A 35 -8.76 0.53 -8.63
N GLN A 36 -7.84 0.80 -7.69
CA GLN A 36 -6.53 1.35 -7.98
C GLN A 36 -5.71 0.41 -8.89
N GLN A 37 -5.73 -0.88 -8.61
CA GLN A 37 -5.05 -1.87 -9.45
C GLN A 37 -5.66 -1.94 -10.86
N MET A 38 -6.99 -1.85 -10.95
CA MET A 38 -7.71 -1.86 -12.23
C MET A 38 -7.37 -0.65 -13.09
N TYR A 39 -7.37 0.58 -12.51
CA TYR A 39 -7.04 1.75 -13.32
C TYR A 39 -5.57 1.78 -13.75
N ASN A 40 -4.62 1.34 -12.90
CA ASN A 40 -3.22 1.20 -13.29
C ASN A 40 -3.05 0.22 -14.45
N THR A 41 -3.85 -0.84 -14.47
CA THR A 41 -3.88 -1.80 -15.58
C THR A 41 -4.47 -1.16 -16.85
N ALA A 42 -5.57 -0.41 -16.72
CA ALA A 42 -6.21 0.28 -17.85
C ALA A 42 -5.27 1.33 -18.47
N ASP A 43 -4.57 2.13 -17.65
CA ASP A 43 -3.55 3.08 -18.11
C ASP A 43 -2.46 2.36 -18.94
N SER A 44 -1.92 1.26 -18.42
CA SER A 44 -0.92 0.47 -19.13
C SER A 44 -1.44 -0.10 -20.46
N ILE A 45 -2.71 -0.53 -20.52
CA ILE A 45 -3.35 -1.00 -21.75
C ILE A 45 -3.50 0.13 -22.77
N ILE A 46 -3.93 1.31 -22.34
CA ILE A 46 -4.11 2.47 -23.21
C ILE A 46 -2.75 2.92 -23.77
N VAL A 47 -1.73 3.07 -22.92
CA VAL A 47 -0.37 3.44 -23.34
C VAL A 47 0.19 2.39 -24.31
N GLY A 48 0.10 1.11 -24.00
CA GLY A 48 0.64 0.02 -24.81
C GLY A 48 0.00 -0.07 -26.21
N ASN A 49 -1.33 0.08 -26.28
CA ASN A 49 -2.06 -0.06 -27.56
C ASN A 49 -2.03 1.19 -28.44
N PHE A 50 -2.02 2.38 -27.85
CA PHE A 50 -2.16 3.63 -28.62
C PHE A 50 -0.87 4.41 -28.77
N VAL A 51 0.14 4.20 -27.91
CA VAL A 51 1.46 4.85 -28.05
C VAL A 51 2.51 3.86 -28.52
N GLY A 52 2.49 2.63 -27.99
CA GLY A 52 3.37 1.54 -28.42
C GLY A 52 4.21 0.94 -27.30
N SER A 53 4.97 -0.11 -27.66
CA SER A 53 5.75 -0.92 -26.70
C SER A 53 6.87 -0.13 -26.00
N ASN A 54 7.52 0.80 -26.70
CA ASN A 54 8.59 1.63 -26.11
C ASN A 54 8.02 2.58 -25.05
N ALA A 55 6.84 3.15 -25.30
CA ALA A 55 6.16 4.00 -24.33
C ALA A 55 5.72 3.18 -23.09
N LEU A 56 5.19 1.98 -23.29
CA LEU A 56 4.85 1.09 -22.19
C LEU A 56 6.09 0.71 -21.37
N ALA A 57 7.23 0.44 -22.04
CA ALA A 57 8.50 0.19 -21.36
C ALA A 57 9.01 1.42 -20.59
N ALA A 58 8.81 2.62 -21.13
CA ALA A 58 9.18 3.88 -20.46
C ALA A 58 8.37 4.11 -19.19
N VAL A 59 7.05 3.92 -19.25
CA VAL A 59 6.15 3.99 -18.07
C VAL A 59 6.54 2.91 -17.05
N GLY A 60 6.77 1.68 -17.51
CA GLY A 60 7.16 0.56 -16.66
C GLY A 60 8.49 0.77 -15.92
N SER A 61 9.52 1.27 -16.61
CA SER A 61 10.83 1.58 -16.00
C SER A 61 10.76 2.74 -15.00
N SER A 62 9.85 3.67 -15.21
CA SER A 62 9.59 4.78 -14.28
C SER A 62 8.83 4.32 -13.01
N GLY A 63 8.13 3.21 -13.09
CA GLY A 63 7.28 2.70 -12.00
C GLY A 63 8.06 2.38 -10.72
N SER A 64 9.23 1.75 -10.82
CA SER A 64 10.03 1.37 -9.66
C SER A 64 10.50 2.57 -8.81
N PRO A 65 11.13 3.62 -9.37
CA PRO A 65 11.52 4.79 -8.57
C PRO A 65 10.30 5.57 -8.04
N ILE A 66 9.21 5.62 -8.79
CA ILE A 66 7.95 6.23 -8.35
C ILE A 66 7.40 5.45 -7.13
N TYR A 67 7.31 4.13 -7.23
CA TYR A 67 6.80 3.29 -6.14
C TYR A 67 7.61 3.43 -4.86
N LEU A 68 8.93 3.49 -4.98
CA LEU A 68 9.86 3.68 -3.86
C LEU A 68 9.57 4.97 -3.09
N LEU A 69 9.47 6.09 -3.80
CA LEU A 69 9.28 7.42 -3.21
C LEU A 69 7.85 7.62 -2.68
N ILE A 70 6.85 7.12 -3.40
CA ILE A 70 5.46 7.16 -2.96
C ILE A 70 5.22 6.19 -1.77
N GLY A 71 5.83 5.01 -1.77
CA GLY A 71 5.75 4.06 -0.66
C GLY A 71 6.25 4.67 0.66
N PHE A 72 7.28 5.50 0.60
CA PHE A 72 7.75 6.27 1.76
C PHE A 72 6.70 7.29 2.24
N SER A 73 6.11 8.04 1.31
CA SER A 73 5.02 8.98 1.60
C SER A 73 3.80 8.29 2.20
N GLN A 74 3.42 7.12 1.68
CA GLN A 74 2.34 6.29 2.26
C GLN A 74 2.66 5.85 3.68
N GLY A 75 3.92 5.52 3.98
CA GLY A 75 4.34 5.20 5.35
C GLY A 75 4.07 6.36 6.32
N LEU A 76 4.38 7.60 5.94
CA LEU A 76 4.08 8.78 6.74
C LEU A 76 2.58 9.03 6.89
N ALA A 77 1.79 8.77 5.84
CA ALA A 77 0.33 8.86 5.92
C ALA A 77 -0.26 7.83 6.90
N VAL A 78 0.29 6.61 6.93
CA VAL A 78 -0.07 5.60 7.95
C VAL A 78 0.31 6.08 9.35
N GLY A 79 1.50 6.67 9.52
CA GLY A 79 1.93 7.25 10.79
C GLY A 79 1.00 8.34 11.30
N ALA A 80 0.60 9.26 10.43
CA ALA A 80 -0.38 10.29 10.73
C ALA A 80 -1.74 9.66 11.09
N GLY A 81 -2.18 8.64 10.34
CA GLY A 81 -3.40 7.90 10.60
C GLY A 81 -3.41 7.25 12.00
N VAL A 82 -2.31 6.66 12.41
CA VAL A 82 -2.19 6.08 13.78
C VAL A 82 -2.31 7.16 14.85
N VAL A 83 -1.58 8.27 14.72
CA VAL A 83 -1.61 9.36 15.71
C VAL A 83 -3.00 9.98 15.78
N VAL A 84 -3.63 10.28 14.65
CA VAL A 84 -4.99 10.83 14.58
C VAL A 84 -6.00 9.86 15.17
N SER A 85 -5.92 8.54 14.84
CA SER A 85 -6.86 7.55 15.37
C SER A 85 -6.78 7.40 16.88
N GLN A 86 -5.59 7.50 17.47
CA GLN A 86 -5.40 7.44 18.92
C GLN A 86 -6.02 8.65 19.62
N TYR A 87 -5.79 9.86 19.12
CA TYR A 87 -6.37 11.06 19.75
C TYR A 87 -7.89 11.15 19.55
N LEU A 88 -8.40 10.70 18.39
CA LEU A 88 -9.84 10.56 18.18
C LEU A 88 -10.46 9.56 19.14
N GLY A 89 -9.81 8.42 19.35
CA GLY A 89 -10.26 7.42 20.29
C GLY A 89 -10.25 7.93 21.75
N ALA A 90 -9.25 8.73 22.11
CA ALA A 90 -9.16 9.39 23.42
C ALA A 90 -10.20 10.51 23.61
N GLY A 91 -10.88 10.94 22.56
CA GLY A 91 -11.80 12.08 22.61
C GLY A 91 -11.10 13.44 22.75
N ASP A 92 -9.79 13.49 22.49
CA ASP A 92 -9.00 14.73 22.59
C ASP A 92 -9.08 15.50 21.25
N HIS A 93 -10.08 16.36 21.15
CA HIS A 93 -10.33 17.17 19.96
C HIS A 93 -9.20 18.15 19.64
N ARG A 94 -8.50 18.68 20.65
CA ARG A 94 -7.43 19.64 20.46
C ARG A 94 -6.21 18.96 19.84
N GLU A 95 -5.73 17.89 20.46
CA GLU A 95 -4.57 17.14 19.98
C GLU A 95 -4.86 16.48 18.61
N THR A 96 -6.11 16.02 18.36
CA THR A 96 -6.55 15.54 17.04
C THR A 96 -6.39 16.62 15.98
N ARG A 97 -6.86 17.85 16.26
CA ARG A 97 -6.77 18.98 15.34
C ARG A 97 -5.31 19.34 15.05
N GLU A 98 -4.47 19.39 16.09
CA GLU A 98 -3.03 19.64 15.94
C GLU A 98 -2.35 18.55 15.11
N ALA A 99 -2.71 17.27 15.31
CA ALA A 99 -2.20 16.14 14.53
C ALA A 99 -2.61 16.21 13.05
N VAL A 100 -3.87 16.54 12.75
CA VAL A 100 -4.38 16.69 11.38
C VAL A 100 -3.65 17.81 10.62
N HIS A 101 -3.51 18.98 11.23
CA HIS A 101 -2.84 20.12 10.60
C HIS A 101 -1.34 19.87 10.43
N THR A 102 -0.69 19.21 11.39
CA THR A 102 0.72 18.81 11.29
C THR A 102 0.92 17.76 10.20
N ALA A 103 0.01 16.78 10.07
CA ALA A 103 0.04 15.78 9.01
C ALA A 103 -0.01 16.43 7.62
N LEU A 104 -0.90 17.40 7.42
CA LEU A 104 -0.98 18.15 6.16
C LEU A 104 0.28 19.00 5.92
N ALA A 105 0.84 19.63 6.95
CA ALA A 105 2.10 20.35 6.82
C ALA A 105 3.26 19.43 6.38
N ILE A 106 3.35 18.24 6.98
CA ILE A 106 4.31 17.19 6.56
C ILE A 106 4.06 16.78 5.11
N ALA A 107 2.80 16.59 4.70
CA ALA A 107 2.46 16.22 3.33
C ALA A 107 2.89 17.29 2.31
N VAL A 108 2.67 18.56 2.61
CA VAL A 108 3.11 19.67 1.74
C VAL A 108 4.63 19.72 1.64
N VAL A 109 5.33 19.67 2.77
CA VAL A 109 6.81 19.69 2.78
C VAL A 109 7.37 18.48 2.02
N MET A 110 6.86 17.28 2.29
CA MET A 110 7.27 16.05 1.61
C MET A 110 6.97 16.12 0.12
N GLY A 111 5.76 16.55 -0.25
CA GLY A 111 5.36 16.69 -1.65
C GLY A 111 6.25 17.66 -2.42
N LEU A 112 6.58 18.80 -1.83
CA LEU A 112 7.52 19.77 -2.44
C LEU A 112 8.93 19.20 -2.57
N LEU A 113 9.44 18.50 -1.54
CA LEU A 113 10.75 17.83 -1.60
C LEU A 113 10.79 16.77 -2.70
N LEU A 114 9.74 15.95 -2.80
CA LEU A 114 9.64 14.94 -3.86
C LEU A 114 9.49 15.56 -5.25
N THR A 115 8.75 16.65 -5.38
CA THR A 115 8.65 17.40 -6.64
C THR A 115 10.02 17.89 -7.09
N VAL A 116 10.72 18.65 -6.24
CA VAL A 116 12.04 19.20 -6.58
C VAL A 116 13.06 18.09 -6.81
N GLY A 117 13.14 17.11 -5.89
CA GLY A 117 14.08 16.00 -6.00
C GLY A 117 13.80 15.09 -7.19
N GLY A 118 12.53 14.75 -7.44
CA GLY A 118 12.12 13.86 -8.52
C GLY A 118 12.35 14.49 -9.91
N VAL A 119 11.99 15.77 -10.07
CA VAL A 119 12.23 16.50 -11.32
C VAL A 119 13.71 16.68 -11.58
N ALA A 120 14.51 17.05 -10.57
CA ALA A 120 15.95 17.27 -10.70
C ALA A 120 16.73 15.97 -10.91
N CYS A 121 16.44 14.92 -10.11
CA CYS A 121 17.21 13.68 -10.08
C CYS A 121 16.61 12.56 -10.94
N GLY A 122 15.41 12.72 -11.51
CA GLY A 122 14.70 11.65 -12.22
C GLY A 122 15.50 11.05 -13.37
N ARG A 123 16.20 11.86 -14.16
CA ARG A 123 17.09 11.38 -15.23
C ARG A 123 18.26 10.56 -14.66
N ALA A 124 18.90 11.06 -13.62
CA ALA A 124 20.04 10.37 -13.00
C ALA A 124 19.64 9.00 -12.42
N LEU A 125 18.45 8.91 -11.81
CA LEU A 125 17.88 7.66 -11.32
C LEU A 125 17.65 6.64 -12.44
N LEU A 126 17.02 7.07 -13.55
CA LEU A 126 16.77 6.19 -14.70
C LEU A 126 18.06 5.69 -15.35
N VAL A 127 19.08 6.56 -15.47
CA VAL A 127 20.41 6.18 -15.97
C VAL A 127 21.07 5.19 -15.02
N ALA A 128 21.04 5.42 -13.71
CA ALA A 128 21.57 4.53 -12.70
C ALA A 128 20.89 3.15 -12.69
N MET A 129 19.63 3.08 -13.13
CA MET A 129 18.88 1.84 -13.30
C MET A 129 19.13 1.13 -14.65
N ASN A 130 20.10 1.62 -15.44
CA ASN A 130 20.42 1.10 -16.79
C ASN A 130 19.22 1.09 -17.74
N THR A 131 18.37 2.12 -17.70
CA THR A 131 17.25 2.26 -18.65
C THR A 131 17.77 2.32 -20.07
N PRO A 132 17.28 1.50 -21.02
CA PRO A 132 17.74 1.48 -22.39
C PRO A 132 17.62 2.86 -23.07
N ALA A 133 18.62 3.22 -23.88
CA ALA A 133 18.70 4.54 -24.54
C ALA A 133 17.46 4.86 -25.37
N GLU A 134 16.85 3.83 -25.98
CA GLU A 134 15.66 3.93 -26.84
C GLU A 134 14.40 4.43 -26.10
N VAL A 135 14.28 4.09 -24.79
CA VAL A 135 13.13 4.46 -23.96
C VAL A 135 13.45 5.56 -22.96
N LEU A 136 14.72 5.93 -22.81
CA LEU A 136 15.18 6.86 -21.77
C LEU A 136 14.53 8.25 -21.91
N ALA A 137 14.38 8.76 -23.12
CA ALA A 137 13.80 10.08 -23.37
C ALA A 137 12.34 10.14 -22.91
N ASP A 138 11.55 9.13 -23.25
CA ASP A 138 10.14 8.99 -22.86
C ASP A 138 10.03 8.77 -21.36
N ALA A 139 10.87 7.92 -20.77
CA ALA A 139 10.91 7.68 -19.34
C ALA A 139 11.25 8.94 -18.53
N VAL A 140 12.21 9.76 -19.00
CA VAL A 140 12.56 11.04 -18.37
C VAL A 140 11.39 12.03 -18.47
N THR A 141 10.71 12.10 -19.62
CA THR A 141 9.53 12.94 -19.80
C THR A 141 8.42 12.52 -18.83
N TYR A 142 8.11 11.23 -18.78
CA TYR A 142 7.08 10.69 -17.88
C TYR A 142 7.39 11.00 -16.42
N ILE A 143 8.60 10.65 -15.95
CA ILE A 143 8.97 10.78 -14.54
C ILE A 143 9.02 12.26 -14.10
N ARG A 144 9.46 13.17 -14.96
CA ARG A 144 9.49 14.60 -14.64
C ARG A 144 8.09 15.20 -14.51
N ILE A 145 7.18 14.87 -15.40
CA ILE A 145 5.79 15.32 -15.32
C ILE A 145 5.15 14.74 -14.07
N TYR A 146 5.25 13.44 -13.86
CA TYR A 146 4.69 12.75 -12.69
C TYR A 146 5.17 13.37 -11.37
N PHE A 147 6.48 13.63 -11.22
CA PHE A 147 7.00 14.30 -10.04
C PHE A 147 6.63 15.79 -9.97
N GLY A 148 6.34 16.43 -11.10
CA GLY A 148 5.76 17.76 -11.14
C GLY A 148 4.42 17.86 -10.42
N GLY A 149 3.60 16.82 -10.49
CA GLY A 149 2.29 16.70 -9.83
C GLY A 149 2.25 15.86 -8.55
N VAL A 150 3.38 15.28 -8.12
CA VAL A 150 3.42 14.34 -6.98
C VAL A 150 2.91 14.93 -5.67
N LEU A 151 2.99 16.26 -5.50
CA LEU A 151 2.42 16.96 -4.36
C LEU A 151 0.94 16.61 -4.15
N PHE A 152 0.15 16.55 -5.21
CA PHE A 152 -1.28 16.22 -5.13
C PHE A 152 -1.50 14.80 -4.63
N SER A 153 -0.69 13.85 -5.11
CA SER A 153 -0.73 12.45 -4.67
C SER A 153 -0.36 12.31 -3.19
N VAL A 154 0.68 13.00 -2.74
CA VAL A 154 1.12 12.97 -1.33
C VAL A 154 0.06 13.58 -0.41
N VAL A 155 -0.51 14.71 -0.79
CA VAL A 155 -1.59 15.35 0.00
C VAL A 155 -2.84 14.48 0.00
N TYR A 156 -3.22 13.87 -1.13
CA TYR A 156 -4.34 12.93 -1.17
C TYR A 156 -4.10 11.71 -0.27
N ASN A 157 -2.94 11.08 -0.33
CA ASN A 157 -2.61 9.95 0.53
C ASN A 157 -2.69 10.33 2.02
N MET A 158 -2.23 11.52 2.38
CA MET A 158 -2.33 12.03 3.75
C MET A 158 -3.77 12.27 4.18
N THR A 159 -4.59 12.90 3.34
CA THR A 159 -6.01 13.14 3.64
C THR A 159 -6.81 11.84 3.68
N ALA A 160 -6.50 10.86 2.81
CA ALA A 160 -7.07 9.52 2.86
C ALA A 160 -6.67 8.80 4.18
N GLY A 161 -5.42 8.95 4.62
CA GLY A 161 -4.96 8.45 5.93
C GLY A 161 -5.75 9.05 7.10
N ILE A 162 -6.02 10.36 7.09
CA ILE A 162 -6.84 11.05 8.09
C ILE A 162 -8.29 10.55 8.05
N LEU A 163 -8.89 10.41 6.87
CA LEU A 163 -10.25 9.88 6.71
C LEU A 163 -10.37 8.44 7.22
N ASN A 164 -9.37 7.60 6.91
CA ASN A 164 -9.30 6.23 7.40
C ASN A 164 -9.11 6.20 8.92
N ALA A 165 -8.26 7.05 9.49
CA ALA A 165 -8.07 7.19 10.93
C ALA A 165 -9.36 7.57 11.66
N ALA A 166 -10.20 8.38 11.01
CA ALA A 166 -11.52 8.75 11.50
C ALA A 166 -12.57 7.61 11.33
N GLY A 167 -12.20 6.44 10.80
CA GLY A 167 -13.10 5.33 10.55
C GLY A 167 -13.94 5.47 9.27
N ASN A 168 -13.63 6.44 8.40
CA ASN A 168 -14.42 6.76 7.21
C ASN A 168 -13.74 6.30 5.90
N SER A 169 -13.45 5.01 5.78
CA SER A 169 -12.85 4.41 4.58
C SER A 169 -13.73 4.55 3.32
N ARG A 170 -15.04 4.70 3.51
CA ARG A 170 -16.00 4.87 2.40
C ARG A 170 -15.75 6.16 1.62
N ARG A 171 -15.35 7.25 2.31
CA ARG A 171 -15.06 8.53 1.65
C ARG A 171 -13.76 8.45 0.84
N SER A 172 -12.73 7.84 1.38
CA SER A 172 -11.48 7.64 0.62
C SER A 172 -11.72 6.80 -0.65
N LEU A 173 -12.54 5.75 -0.57
CA LEU A 173 -12.95 4.97 -1.75
C LEU A 173 -13.65 5.83 -2.81
N VAL A 174 -14.62 6.67 -2.41
CA VAL A 174 -15.36 7.52 -3.34
C VAL A 174 -14.43 8.49 -4.07
N TYR A 175 -13.47 9.11 -3.36
CA TYR A 175 -12.53 10.04 -3.98
C TYR A 175 -11.53 9.34 -4.90
N LEU A 176 -11.09 8.14 -4.53
CA LEU A 176 -10.29 7.31 -5.40
C LEU A 176 -11.07 6.87 -6.67
N ALA A 177 -12.36 6.56 -6.54
CA ALA A 177 -13.19 6.22 -7.68
C ALA A 177 -13.31 7.40 -8.67
N TRP A 178 -13.53 8.62 -8.17
CA TRP A 178 -13.50 9.81 -9.01
C TRP A 178 -12.15 10.04 -9.69
N ALA A 179 -11.04 9.86 -8.96
CA ALA A 179 -9.72 9.93 -9.55
C ALA A 179 -9.52 8.88 -10.65
N SER A 180 -9.95 7.64 -10.42
CA SER A 180 -9.81 6.55 -11.39
C SER A 180 -10.60 6.80 -12.68
N VAL A 181 -11.85 7.26 -12.56
CA VAL A 181 -12.66 7.64 -13.72
C VAL A 181 -12.03 8.81 -14.47
N THR A 182 -11.59 9.84 -13.75
CA THR A 182 -10.91 11.00 -14.34
C THR A 182 -9.64 10.59 -15.06
N ASN A 183 -8.83 9.71 -14.48
CA ASN A 183 -7.61 9.21 -15.10
C ASN A 183 -7.90 8.51 -16.43
N ILE A 184 -8.82 7.54 -16.47
CA ILE A 184 -9.17 6.82 -17.69
C ILE A 184 -9.71 7.77 -18.77
N VAL A 185 -10.59 8.71 -18.40
CA VAL A 185 -11.13 9.68 -19.36
C VAL A 185 -10.03 10.58 -19.91
N LEU A 186 -9.13 11.09 -19.06
CA LEU A 186 -8.03 11.96 -19.48
C LEU A 186 -6.97 11.19 -20.29
N ASP A 187 -6.71 9.91 -19.98
CA ASP A 187 -5.85 9.06 -20.81
C ASP A 187 -6.41 8.94 -22.24
N LEU A 188 -7.70 8.67 -22.39
CA LEU A 188 -8.33 8.63 -23.70
C LEU A 188 -8.26 9.99 -24.41
N VAL A 189 -8.49 11.10 -23.72
CA VAL A 189 -8.42 12.44 -24.32
C VAL A 189 -6.98 12.79 -24.71
N PHE A 190 -6.01 12.62 -23.82
CA PHE A 190 -4.63 13.08 -24.07
C PHE A 190 -3.83 12.11 -24.94
N ILE A 191 -4.01 10.81 -24.75
CA ILE A 191 -3.24 9.80 -25.50
C ILE A 191 -3.90 9.55 -26.85
N VAL A 192 -5.20 9.25 -26.89
CA VAL A 192 -5.90 8.89 -28.14
C VAL A 192 -6.33 10.13 -28.91
N GLY A 193 -6.94 11.11 -28.26
CA GLY A 193 -7.45 12.32 -28.90
C GLY A 193 -6.35 13.28 -29.30
N LEU A 194 -5.52 13.71 -28.35
CA LEU A 194 -4.48 14.73 -28.56
C LEU A 194 -3.11 14.14 -28.96
N ARG A 195 -2.93 12.83 -28.90
CA ARG A 195 -1.71 12.09 -29.26
C ARG A 195 -0.45 12.57 -28.53
N MET A 196 -0.61 12.88 -27.23
CA MET A 196 0.47 13.43 -26.40
C MET A 196 1.47 12.35 -25.94
N GLY A 197 1.27 11.08 -26.30
CA GLY A 197 2.17 9.97 -25.92
C GLY A 197 2.27 9.78 -24.41
N VAL A 198 3.48 9.49 -23.91
CA VAL A 198 3.75 9.26 -22.48
C VAL A 198 3.50 10.50 -21.62
N ALA A 199 3.69 11.71 -22.19
CA ALA A 199 3.39 12.95 -21.50
C ALA A 199 1.89 13.05 -21.15
N GLY A 200 1.02 12.59 -22.06
CA GLY A 200 -0.43 12.55 -21.83
C GLY A 200 -0.80 11.65 -20.65
N ALA A 201 -0.21 10.45 -20.55
CA ALA A 201 -0.41 9.54 -19.44
C ALA A 201 0.02 10.15 -18.10
N ALA A 202 1.19 10.76 -18.03
CA ALA A 202 1.67 11.41 -16.81
C ALA A 202 0.78 12.58 -16.37
N ILE A 203 0.36 13.45 -17.30
CA ILE A 203 -0.53 14.57 -17.02
C ILE A 203 -1.91 14.07 -16.57
N ALA A 204 -2.46 13.01 -17.21
CA ALA A 204 -3.73 12.41 -16.80
C ALA A 204 -3.67 11.89 -15.37
N THR A 205 -2.58 11.23 -15.00
CA THR A 205 -2.35 10.75 -13.63
C THR A 205 -2.30 11.91 -12.65
N ASP A 206 -1.51 12.96 -12.91
CA ASP A 206 -1.39 14.12 -12.02
C ASP A 206 -2.71 14.86 -11.84
N LEU A 207 -3.46 15.08 -12.91
CA LEU A 207 -4.78 15.73 -12.84
C LEU A 207 -5.80 14.87 -12.11
N SER A 208 -5.76 13.55 -12.26
CA SER A 208 -6.64 12.65 -11.49
C SER A 208 -6.34 12.69 -9.99
N GLN A 209 -5.05 12.77 -9.63
CA GLN A 209 -4.63 12.95 -8.24
C GLN A 209 -5.02 14.33 -7.69
N LEU A 210 -4.96 15.38 -8.51
CA LEU A 210 -5.46 16.70 -8.15
C LEU A 210 -6.95 16.65 -7.82
N VAL A 211 -7.77 15.94 -8.61
CA VAL A 211 -9.21 15.80 -8.35
C VAL A 211 -9.45 15.14 -6.99
N SER A 212 -8.82 14.01 -6.70
CA SER A 212 -8.97 13.35 -5.40
C SER A 212 -8.45 14.20 -4.24
N CYS A 213 -7.34 14.90 -4.42
CA CYS A 213 -6.78 15.85 -3.46
C CYS A 213 -7.77 16.96 -3.12
N VAL A 214 -8.31 17.63 -4.14
CA VAL A 214 -9.28 18.73 -3.95
C VAL A 214 -10.57 18.24 -3.29
N LEU A 215 -11.11 17.10 -3.72
CA LEU A 215 -12.34 16.55 -3.16
C LEU A 215 -12.16 16.14 -1.68
N SER A 216 -11.06 15.51 -1.33
CA SER A 216 -10.78 15.10 0.05
C SER A 216 -10.51 16.28 0.97
N LEU A 217 -9.70 17.26 0.54
CA LEU A 217 -9.48 18.49 1.28
C LEU A 217 -10.76 19.29 1.50
N ARG A 218 -11.55 19.49 0.42
CA ARG A 218 -12.84 20.21 0.52
C ARG A 218 -13.79 19.53 1.51
N PHE A 219 -13.79 18.20 1.57
CA PHE A 219 -14.59 17.47 2.54
C PHE A 219 -14.11 17.74 3.96
N LEU A 220 -12.79 17.61 4.23
CA LEU A 220 -12.22 17.88 5.55
C LEU A 220 -12.39 19.34 5.98
N MET A 221 -12.29 20.30 5.06
CA MET A 221 -12.54 21.73 5.36
C MET A 221 -14.00 22.02 5.74
N LYS A 222 -14.94 21.23 5.22
CA LYS A 222 -16.38 21.35 5.51
C LYS A 222 -16.87 20.44 6.65
N SER A 223 -15.96 19.69 7.24
CA SER A 223 -16.27 18.85 8.41
C SER A 223 -16.58 19.72 9.63
N GLU A 224 -17.41 19.19 10.53
CA GLU A 224 -17.84 19.86 11.77
C GLU A 224 -17.21 19.21 13.02
N ASP A 225 -16.28 18.28 12.82
CA ASP A 225 -15.62 17.53 13.90
C ASP A 225 -14.14 17.89 14.06
N ALA A 226 -13.43 17.18 14.97
CA ALA A 226 -12.03 17.40 15.28
C ALA A 226 -11.07 17.23 14.08
N CYS A 227 -11.52 16.55 12.99
CA CYS A 227 -10.74 16.38 11.77
C CYS A 227 -10.89 17.56 10.79
N ARG A 228 -11.63 18.61 11.15
CA ARG A 228 -11.78 19.80 10.32
C ARG A 228 -10.45 20.45 10.01
N VAL A 229 -10.21 20.69 8.72
CA VAL A 229 -9.02 21.37 8.22
C VAL A 229 -9.30 22.86 8.01
N GLU A 230 -8.45 23.69 8.58
CA GLU A 230 -8.38 25.13 8.35
C GLU A 230 -7.02 25.45 7.74
N LEU A 231 -6.99 25.97 6.51
CA LEU A 231 -5.75 26.21 5.78
C LEU A 231 -4.79 27.16 6.52
N SER A 232 -5.34 28.16 7.24
CA SER A 232 -4.57 29.10 8.06
C SER A 232 -3.93 28.46 9.31
N ALA A 233 -4.42 27.31 9.74
CA ALA A 233 -3.92 26.58 10.90
C ALA A 233 -2.90 25.49 10.55
N ILE A 234 -2.59 25.30 9.28
CA ILE A 234 -1.60 24.32 8.82
C ILE A 234 -0.20 24.78 9.27
N ARG A 235 0.36 24.05 10.24
CA ARG A 235 1.71 24.29 10.76
C ARG A 235 2.29 23.02 11.37
N LEU A 236 3.62 22.97 11.48
CA LEU A 236 4.34 21.85 12.11
C LEU A 236 4.36 22.04 13.64
N HIS A 237 3.57 21.23 14.35
CA HIS A 237 3.68 21.11 15.79
C HIS A 237 4.75 20.05 16.12
N ARG A 238 5.84 20.45 16.77
CA ARG A 238 7.01 19.58 17.03
C ARG A 238 6.63 18.25 17.69
N LYS A 239 5.73 18.28 18.67
CA LYS A 239 5.24 17.06 19.37
C LYS A 239 4.55 16.12 18.40
N MET A 240 3.62 16.63 17.58
CA MET A 240 2.87 15.84 16.61
C MET A 240 3.74 15.33 15.48
N ALA A 241 4.60 16.18 14.93
CA ALA A 241 5.54 15.82 13.89
C ALA A 241 6.47 14.67 14.33
N SER A 242 7.02 14.77 15.56
CA SER A 242 7.86 13.71 16.12
C SER A 242 7.10 12.38 16.26
N ARG A 243 5.85 12.39 16.71
CA ARG A 243 5.03 11.17 16.81
C ARG A 243 4.69 10.58 15.44
N ILE A 244 4.27 11.41 14.49
CA ILE A 244 3.94 11.00 13.13
C ILE A 244 5.17 10.37 12.45
N ILE A 245 6.34 11.02 12.55
CA ILE A 245 7.59 10.52 11.98
C ILE A 245 8.03 9.22 12.66
N ARG A 246 7.94 9.14 13.98
CA ARG A 246 8.33 7.93 14.75
C ARG A 246 7.52 6.69 14.32
N VAL A 247 6.25 6.85 13.95
CA VAL A 247 5.40 5.76 13.47
C VAL A 247 5.52 5.58 11.96
N GLY A 248 5.55 6.68 11.22
CA GLY A 248 5.49 6.67 9.75
C GLY A 248 6.81 6.31 9.09
N LEU A 249 7.95 6.79 9.61
CA LEU A 249 9.27 6.51 9.04
C LEU A 249 9.59 5.01 9.02
N PRO A 250 9.42 4.24 10.13
CA PRO A 250 9.63 2.80 10.08
C PRO A 250 8.71 2.10 9.07
N THR A 251 7.44 2.55 8.97
CA THR A 251 6.49 1.98 8.01
C THR A 251 6.90 2.27 6.56
N GLY A 252 7.39 3.47 6.27
CA GLY A 252 7.93 3.82 4.96
C GLY A 252 9.16 3.00 4.58
N ILE A 253 10.12 2.86 5.50
CA ILE A 253 11.30 2.01 5.32
C ILE A 253 10.89 0.55 5.07
N GLN A 254 9.93 0.03 5.83
CA GLN A 254 9.38 -1.31 5.65
C GLN A 254 8.88 -1.54 4.21
N ASN A 255 8.11 -0.60 3.65
CA ASN A 255 7.59 -0.70 2.30
C ASN A 255 8.72 -0.73 1.25
N MET A 256 9.73 0.11 1.41
CA MET A 256 10.91 0.13 0.54
C MET A 256 11.68 -1.19 0.58
N VAL A 257 11.91 -1.74 1.78
CA VAL A 257 12.66 -2.99 1.98
C VAL A 257 11.93 -4.18 1.36
N ILE A 258 10.61 -4.27 1.51
CA ILE A 258 9.80 -5.33 0.89
C ILE A 258 9.92 -5.26 -0.63
N SER A 259 9.85 -4.07 -1.21
CA SER A 259 9.98 -3.88 -2.66
C SER A 259 11.37 -4.31 -3.16
N PHE A 260 12.42 -3.92 -2.44
CA PHE A 260 13.79 -4.34 -2.75
C PHE A 260 13.97 -5.86 -2.68
N SER A 261 13.41 -6.50 -1.65
CA SER A 261 13.44 -7.95 -1.50
C SER A 261 12.77 -8.67 -2.68
N ASN A 262 11.64 -8.17 -3.15
CA ASN A 262 10.95 -8.76 -4.30
C ASN A 262 11.78 -8.65 -5.59
N VAL A 263 12.55 -7.57 -5.78
CA VAL A 263 13.48 -7.44 -6.92
C VAL A 263 14.60 -8.50 -6.85
N LEU A 264 15.15 -8.75 -5.67
CA LEU A 264 16.20 -9.78 -5.50
C LEU A 264 15.67 -11.18 -5.83
N VAL A 265 14.47 -11.52 -5.37
CA VAL A 265 13.86 -12.82 -5.67
C VAL A 265 13.53 -12.92 -7.16
N GLN A 266 13.03 -11.86 -7.79
CA GLN A 266 12.79 -11.83 -9.24
C GLN A 266 14.08 -12.09 -10.03
N ALA A 267 15.20 -11.51 -9.63
CA ALA A 267 16.49 -11.76 -10.26
C ALA A 267 16.88 -13.26 -10.18
N SER A 268 16.58 -13.92 -9.05
CA SER A 268 16.82 -15.37 -8.90
C SER A 268 15.90 -16.19 -9.80
N VAL A 269 14.61 -15.82 -9.94
CA VAL A 269 13.70 -16.51 -10.88
C VAL A 269 14.17 -16.36 -12.31
N ASN A 270 14.68 -15.19 -12.69
CA ASN A 270 15.14 -14.90 -14.04
C ASN A 270 16.31 -15.83 -14.49
N SER A 271 17.11 -16.32 -13.55
CA SER A 271 18.21 -17.25 -13.86
C SER A 271 17.74 -18.63 -14.35
N TYR A 272 16.46 -18.98 -14.16
CA TYR A 272 15.88 -20.25 -14.60
C TYR A 272 15.28 -20.22 -16.01
N GLY A 273 15.41 -19.09 -16.71
CA GLY A 273 15.03 -18.94 -18.13
C GLY A 273 13.66 -18.31 -18.36
N ALA A 274 13.35 -18.12 -19.64
CA ALA A 274 12.18 -17.32 -20.07
C ALA A 274 10.83 -17.92 -19.64
N ALA A 275 10.66 -19.23 -19.71
CA ALA A 275 9.43 -19.91 -19.31
C ALA A 275 9.16 -19.75 -17.79
N ALA A 276 10.22 -19.86 -16.97
CA ALA A 276 10.12 -19.64 -15.53
C ALA A 276 9.75 -18.18 -15.19
N MET A 277 10.39 -17.21 -15.88
CA MET A 277 10.06 -15.79 -15.74
C MET A 277 8.60 -15.52 -16.08
N ALA A 278 8.13 -16.04 -17.21
CA ALA A 278 6.76 -15.82 -17.66
C ALA A 278 5.73 -16.48 -16.73
N GLY A 279 6.00 -17.70 -16.26
CA GLY A 279 5.13 -18.42 -15.32
C GLY A 279 5.04 -17.72 -13.96
N PHE A 280 6.16 -17.26 -13.45
CA PHE A 280 6.20 -16.47 -12.21
C PHE A 280 5.53 -15.10 -12.38
N ALA A 281 5.71 -14.43 -13.52
CA ALA A 281 5.04 -13.17 -13.82
C ALA A 281 3.51 -13.32 -13.90
N ALA A 282 3.01 -14.40 -14.52
CA ALA A 282 1.58 -14.71 -14.55
C ALA A 282 1.05 -14.94 -13.11
N TYR A 283 1.77 -15.70 -12.30
CA TYR A 283 1.42 -15.90 -10.90
C TYR A 283 1.42 -14.57 -10.12
N MET A 284 2.43 -13.71 -10.26
CA MET A 284 2.53 -12.44 -9.55
C MET A 284 1.38 -11.48 -9.86
N LYS A 285 0.78 -11.55 -11.04
CA LYS A 285 -0.45 -10.80 -11.35
C LYS A 285 -1.63 -11.31 -10.53
N ILE A 286 -1.76 -12.62 -10.39
CA ILE A 286 -2.80 -13.26 -9.56
C ILE A 286 -2.57 -12.90 -8.08
N ASP A 287 -1.33 -13.03 -7.61
CA ASP A 287 -0.91 -12.70 -6.24
C ASP A 287 -1.21 -11.23 -5.89
N GLY A 288 -0.95 -10.31 -6.83
CA GLY A 288 -1.24 -8.90 -6.67
C GLY A 288 -2.70 -8.62 -6.28
N PHE A 289 -3.65 -9.35 -6.85
CA PHE A 289 -5.07 -9.24 -6.46
C PHE A 289 -5.36 -9.93 -5.13
N ASN A 290 -4.71 -11.04 -4.82
CA ASN A 290 -4.94 -11.81 -3.60
C ASN A 290 -4.37 -11.14 -2.34
N ILE A 291 -3.25 -10.41 -2.46
CA ILE A 291 -2.61 -9.72 -1.32
C ILE A 291 -3.33 -8.44 -0.90
N LEU A 292 -4.09 -7.78 -1.80
CA LEU A 292 -4.76 -6.51 -1.50
C LEU A 292 -5.75 -6.60 -0.34
N PRO A 293 -6.62 -7.63 -0.23
CA PRO A 293 -7.48 -7.79 0.94
C PRO A 293 -6.70 -8.01 2.23
N VAL A 294 -5.60 -8.76 2.20
CA VAL A 294 -4.73 -8.98 3.39
C VAL A 294 -4.16 -7.65 3.88
N SER A 295 -3.66 -6.82 2.98
CA SER A 295 -3.15 -5.48 3.29
C SER A 295 -4.25 -4.57 3.83
N SER A 296 -5.46 -4.65 3.27
CA SER A 296 -6.62 -3.86 3.72
C SER A 296 -7.09 -4.27 5.11
N ILE A 297 -7.09 -5.56 5.42
CA ILE A 297 -7.42 -6.10 6.75
C ILE A 297 -6.36 -5.63 7.77
N SER A 298 -5.08 -5.64 7.40
CA SER A 298 -4.00 -5.11 8.24
C SER A 298 -4.16 -3.61 8.52
N MET A 299 -4.56 -2.83 7.52
CA MET A 299 -4.85 -1.40 7.67
C MET A 299 -6.08 -1.18 8.58
N ALA A 300 -7.12 -1.99 8.41
CA ALA A 300 -8.30 -1.95 9.27
C ALA A 300 -7.95 -2.25 10.73
N ALA A 301 -7.10 -3.25 10.97
CA ALA A 301 -6.59 -3.56 12.30
C ALA A 301 -5.81 -2.38 12.90
N THR A 302 -4.95 -1.73 12.10
CA THR A 302 -4.18 -0.56 12.54
C THR A 302 -5.09 0.57 13.02
N THR A 303 -6.10 0.92 12.26
CA THR A 303 -7.05 1.98 12.61
C THR A 303 -7.93 1.60 13.80
N PHE A 304 -8.48 0.37 13.79
CA PHE A 304 -9.32 -0.13 14.88
C PHE A 304 -8.56 -0.16 16.21
N VAL A 305 -7.35 -0.70 16.19
CA VAL A 305 -6.47 -0.73 17.37
C VAL A 305 -6.10 0.69 17.80
N GLY A 306 -5.74 1.58 16.88
CA GLY A 306 -5.42 2.97 17.19
C GLY A 306 -6.55 3.68 17.95
N GLN A 307 -7.78 3.60 17.45
CA GLN A 307 -8.94 4.21 18.12
C GLN A 307 -9.23 3.58 19.50
N ASN A 308 -9.22 2.25 19.61
CA ASN A 308 -9.51 1.57 20.88
C ASN A 308 -8.37 1.71 21.90
N TYR A 309 -7.12 1.78 21.42
CA TYR A 309 -5.96 2.04 22.26
C TYR A 309 -5.99 3.46 22.84
N GLY A 310 -6.29 4.46 21.99
CA GLY A 310 -6.51 5.83 22.44
C GLY A 310 -7.65 5.98 23.43
N ALA A 311 -8.73 5.23 23.25
CA ALA A 311 -9.87 5.17 24.17
C ALA A 311 -9.61 4.40 25.48
N GLY A 312 -8.39 3.82 25.68
CA GLY A 312 -8.07 2.98 26.83
C GLY A 312 -8.78 1.60 26.83
N ARG A 313 -9.41 1.20 25.72
CA ARG A 313 -10.20 -0.05 25.60
C ARG A 313 -9.30 -1.23 25.22
N LEU A 314 -8.34 -1.58 26.10
CA LEU A 314 -7.37 -2.64 25.85
C LEU A 314 -8.01 -4.03 25.71
N ASP A 315 -9.16 -4.28 26.33
CA ASP A 315 -9.97 -5.46 26.15
C ASP A 315 -10.37 -5.64 24.67
N ARG A 316 -10.80 -4.56 24.03
CA ARG A 316 -11.20 -4.57 22.62
C ARG A 316 -9.97 -4.69 21.70
N VAL A 317 -8.85 -4.08 22.06
CA VAL A 317 -7.57 -4.27 21.34
C VAL A 317 -7.19 -5.74 21.30
N LYS A 318 -7.16 -6.43 22.45
CA LYS A 318 -6.85 -7.87 22.52
C LYS A 318 -7.81 -8.72 21.68
N ARG A 319 -9.12 -8.48 21.81
CA ARG A 319 -10.13 -9.22 21.03
C ARG A 319 -10.02 -8.95 19.53
N SER A 320 -9.72 -7.70 19.13
CA SER A 320 -9.59 -7.35 17.72
C SER A 320 -8.41 -8.04 17.04
N VAL A 321 -7.33 -8.33 17.76
CA VAL A 321 -6.21 -9.13 17.22
C VAL A 321 -6.72 -10.51 16.77
N TRP A 322 -7.44 -11.23 17.64
CA TRP A 322 -7.97 -12.55 17.30
C TRP A 322 -8.98 -12.50 16.15
N VAL A 323 -9.84 -11.48 16.14
CA VAL A 323 -10.82 -11.29 15.05
C VAL A 323 -10.11 -11.00 13.73
N THR A 324 -9.10 -10.14 13.74
CA THR A 324 -8.30 -9.82 12.55
C THR A 324 -7.59 -11.04 11.99
N LEU A 325 -6.97 -11.85 12.88
CA LEU A 325 -6.31 -13.09 12.49
C LEU A 325 -7.31 -14.10 11.92
N ALA A 326 -8.46 -14.26 12.57
CA ALA A 326 -9.50 -15.17 12.09
C ALA A 326 -10.02 -14.76 10.70
N ILE A 327 -10.37 -13.50 10.50
CA ILE A 327 -10.83 -12.99 9.20
C ILE A 327 -9.75 -13.20 8.12
N GLY A 328 -8.51 -12.85 8.41
CA GLY A 328 -7.42 -12.95 7.45
C GLY A 328 -7.06 -14.40 7.11
N VAL A 329 -7.02 -15.29 8.11
CA VAL A 329 -6.73 -16.73 7.90
C VAL A 329 -7.86 -17.40 7.13
N ILE A 330 -9.14 -17.15 7.49
CA ILE A 330 -10.28 -17.71 6.75
C ILE A 330 -10.24 -17.23 5.30
N TYR A 331 -10.05 -15.92 5.07
CA TYR A 331 -9.95 -15.37 3.73
C TYR A 331 -8.83 -16.05 2.93
N THR A 332 -7.62 -16.14 3.47
CA THR A 332 -6.46 -16.68 2.75
C THR A 332 -6.54 -18.19 2.51
N LEU A 333 -7.15 -18.95 3.43
CA LEU A 333 -7.40 -20.37 3.20
C LEU A 333 -8.45 -20.58 2.11
N CYS A 334 -9.55 -19.83 2.11
CA CYS A 334 -10.58 -19.92 1.09
C CYS A 334 -10.05 -19.51 -0.30
N THR A 335 -9.34 -18.39 -0.40
CA THR A 335 -8.77 -17.92 -1.67
C THR A 335 -7.63 -18.81 -2.14
N GLY A 336 -6.77 -19.28 -1.24
CA GLY A 336 -5.71 -20.24 -1.56
C GLY A 336 -6.25 -21.55 -2.11
N ALA A 337 -7.29 -22.11 -1.49
CA ALA A 337 -7.96 -23.30 -1.99
C ALA A 337 -8.64 -23.07 -3.34
N ALA A 338 -9.33 -21.94 -3.53
CA ALA A 338 -9.97 -21.60 -4.79
C ALA A 338 -8.95 -21.41 -5.93
N LEU A 339 -7.83 -20.74 -5.65
CA LEU A 339 -6.75 -20.56 -6.62
C LEU A 339 -6.10 -21.89 -7.02
N LEU A 340 -5.87 -22.79 -6.07
CA LEU A 340 -5.33 -24.13 -6.36
C LEU A 340 -6.31 -24.97 -7.16
N ALA A 341 -7.61 -24.94 -6.82
CA ALA A 341 -8.63 -25.66 -7.59
C ALA A 341 -8.78 -25.14 -9.03
N GLY A 342 -8.65 -23.83 -9.20
CA GLY A 342 -8.79 -23.15 -10.51
C GLY A 342 -7.47 -22.91 -11.25
N GLN A 343 -6.31 -23.41 -10.78
CA GLN A 343 -4.99 -23.04 -11.26
C GLN A 343 -4.82 -23.21 -12.79
N ASP A 344 -5.36 -24.27 -13.36
CA ASP A 344 -5.33 -24.53 -14.80
C ASP A 344 -6.07 -23.45 -15.59
N ALA A 345 -7.34 -23.25 -15.28
CA ALA A 345 -8.18 -22.29 -15.97
C ALA A 345 -7.64 -20.85 -15.82
N ILE A 346 -7.17 -20.51 -14.63
CA ILE A 346 -6.66 -19.16 -14.33
C ILE A 346 -5.37 -18.87 -15.08
N LEU A 347 -4.41 -19.81 -15.11
CA LEU A 347 -3.13 -19.62 -15.80
C LEU A 347 -3.30 -19.61 -17.31
N HIS A 348 -4.20 -20.41 -17.87
CA HIS A 348 -4.52 -20.39 -19.31
C HIS A 348 -5.18 -19.09 -19.79
N LEU A 349 -5.71 -18.25 -18.88
CA LEU A 349 -6.13 -16.89 -19.25
C LEU A 349 -4.95 -16.00 -19.64
N PHE A 350 -3.74 -16.29 -19.15
CA PHE A 350 -2.55 -15.49 -19.42
C PHE A 350 -1.68 -16.04 -20.54
N THR A 351 -1.69 -17.36 -20.77
CA THR A 351 -0.82 -18.00 -21.75
C THR A 351 -1.36 -19.36 -22.18
N ALA A 352 -1.09 -19.73 -23.43
CA ALA A 352 -1.34 -21.07 -23.94
C ALA A 352 -0.08 -21.97 -23.90
N ASP A 353 1.07 -21.44 -23.46
CA ASP A 353 2.33 -22.17 -23.38
C ASP A 353 2.35 -23.06 -22.12
N GLU A 354 2.33 -24.37 -22.32
CA GLU A 354 2.30 -25.37 -21.24
C GLU A 354 3.54 -25.31 -20.34
N ALA A 355 4.69 -24.93 -20.86
CA ALA A 355 5.90 -24.76 -20.03
C ALA A 355 5.72 -23.61 -19.04
N VAL A 356 5.15 -22.50 -19.49
CA VAL A 356 4.84 -21.32 -18.66
C VAL A 356 3.78 -21.66 -17.62
N VAL A 357 2.71 -22.37 -18.02
CA VAL A 357 1.64 -22.84 -17.13
C VAL A 357 2.21 -23.75 -16.04
N THR A 358 3.13 -24.65 -16.37
CA THR A 358 3.77 -25.56 -15.42
C THR A 358 4.51 -24.79 -14.31
N TYR A 359 5.30 -23.77 -14.66
CA TYR A 359 5.98 -22.92 -13.67
C TYR A 359 4.98 -22.11 -12.83
N GLY A 360 3.92 -21.59 -13.43
CA GLY A 360 2.85 -20.89 -12.70
C GLY A 360 2.16 -21.80 -11.68
N LYS A 361 1.82 -23.04 -12.06
CA LYS A 361 1.24 -24.05 -11.16
C LYS A 361 2.19 -24.39 -10.02
N LEU A 362 3.47 -24.55 -10.32
CA LEU A 362 4.47 -24.84 -9.30
C LEU A 362 4.56 -23.71 -8.26
N ALA A 363 4.56 -22.46 -8.71
CA ALA A 363 4.49 -21.30 -7.81
C ALA A 363 3.21 -21.32 -6.96
N MET A 364 2.04 -21.55 -7.58
CA MET A 364 0.78 -21.60 -6.85
C MET A 364 0.74 -22.71 -5.80
N ARG A 365 1.33 -23.88 -6.09
CA ARG A 365 1.41 -25.00 -5.13
C ARG A 365 2.25 -24.66 -3.88
N TRP A 366 3.28 -23.84 -4.03
CA TRP A 366 4.13 -23.42 -2.92
C TRP A 366 3.60 -22.21 -2.17
N PHE A 367 2.81 -21.34 -2.81
CA PHE A 367 2.37 -20.10 -2.17
C PHE A 367 0.95 -20.18 -1.60
N CYS A 368 0.00 -20.70 -2.38
CA CYS A 368 -1.41 -20.67 -2.01
C CYS A 368 -1.74 -21.36 -0.69
N PRO A 369 -1.18 -22.54 -0.34
CA PRO A 369 -1.45 -23.19 0.93
C PRO A 369 -0.95 -22.40 2.14
N PHE A 370 0.03 -21.50 1.95
CA PHE A 370 0.74 -20.82 3.02
C PHE A 370 0.41 -19.33 3.16
N TYR A 371 -0.52 -18.80 2.37
CA TYR A 371 -0.97 -17.41 2.49
C TYR A 371 -1.47 -17.04 3.89
N PHE A 372 -1.96 -18.00 4.67
CA PHE A 372 -2.38 -17.76 6.05
C PHE A 372 -1.23 -17.25 6.93
N LEU A 373 0.02 -17.68 6.68
CA LEU A 373 1.20 -17.18 7.38
C LEU A 373 1.43 -15.70 7.10
N LEU A 374 1.26 -15.30 5.83
CA LEU A 374 1.35 -13.90 5.43
C LEU A 374 0.26 -13.05 6.07
N SER A 375 -0.96 -13.60 6.17
CA SER A 375 -2.08 -12.93 6.84
C SER A 375 -1.84 -12.74 8.34
N ILE A 376 -1.28 -13.74 9.02
CA ILE A 376 -0.89 -13.64 10.43
C ILE A 376 0.18 -12.56 10.61
N LEU A 377 1.22 -12.60 9.79
CA LEU A 377 2.33 -11.63 9.83
C LEU A 377 1.82 -10.20 9.68
N HIS A 378 1.04 -9.91 8.63
CA HIS A 378 0.54 -8.56 8.36
C HIS A 378 -0.56 -8.13 9.33
N GLY A 379 -1.42 -9.04 9.78
CA GLY A 379 -2.48 -8.75 10.75
C GLY A 379 -1.90 -8.33 12.11
N LEU A 380 -0.92 -9.07 12.61
CA LEU A 380 -0.22 -8.72 13.85
C LEU A 380 0.61 -7.44 13.71
N ALA A 381 1.31 -7.28 12.58
CA ALA A 381 2.07 -6.05 12.30
C ALA A 381 1.15 -4.82 12.28
N GLY A 382 -0.05 -4.93 11.69
CA GLY A 382 -1.05 -3.88 11.69
C GLY A 382 -1.57 -3.54 13.08
N ALA A 383 -1.89 -4.56 13.89
CA ALA A 383 -2.36 -4.36 15.25
C ALA A 383 -1.31 -3.69 16.15
N VAL A 384 -0.07 -4.17 16.10
CA VAL A 384 1.05 -3.58 16.86
C VAL A 384 1.32 -2.14 16.42
N ARG A 385 1.28 -1.87 15.12
CA ARG A 385 1.44 -0.51 14.59
C ARG A 385 0.35 0.44 15.09
N GLY A 386 -0.88 -0.04 15.25
CA GLY A 386 -2.00 0.75 15.76
C GLY A 386 -1.77 1.33 17.16
N THR A 387 -0.95 0.69 18.00
CA THR A 387 -0.53 1.26 19.31
C THR A 387 0.59 2.28 19.20
N GLY A 388 1.14 2.53 18.02
CA GLY A 388 2.28 3.41 17.78
C GLY A 388 3.64 2.71 17.76
N ALA A 389 3.68 1.40 18.06
CA ALA A 389 4.91 0.60 18.04
C ALA A 389 5.21 0.09 16.61
N SER A 390 5.75 0.95 15.74
CA SER A 390 6.04 0.62 14.34
C SER A 390 7.40 0.00 14.11
N VAL A 391 8.37 0.23 15.00
CA VAL A 391 9.72 -0.30 14.86
C VAL A 391 9.76 -1.83 14.93
N PRO A 392 9.10 -2.51 15.88
CA PRO A 392 9.15 -3.96 15.93
C PRO A 392 8.60 -4.66 14.68
N PRO A 393 7.43 -4.30 14.13
CA PRO A 393 6.98 -4.85 12.86
C PRO A 393 7.96 -4.59 11.70
N MET A 394 8.54 -3.40 11.63
CA MET A 394 9.56 -3.07 10.63
C MET A 394 10.77 -4.03 10.74
N VAL A 395 11.31 -4.22 11.95
CA VAL A 395 12.48 -5.09 12.19
C VAL A 395 12.15 -6.54 11.82
N VAL A 396 10.99 -7.06 12.24
CA VAL A 396 10.57 -8.42 11.91
C VAL A 396 10.45 -8.63 10.40
N LEU A 397 9.82 -7.69 9.69
CA LEU A 397 9.66 -7.78 8.25
C LEU A 397 11.00 -7.62 7.51
N LEU A 398 11.89 -6.74 7.98
CA LEU A 398 13.24 -6.60 7.44
C LEU A 398 14.05 -7.89 7.62
N VAL A 399 14.01 -8.50 8.80
CA VAL A 399 14.73 -9.74 9.09
C VAL A 399 14.15 -10.90 8.27
N SER A 400 12.83 -11.09 8.28
CA SER A 400 12.19 -12.25 7.66
C SER A 400 12.03 -12.13 6.14
N LEU A 401 11.64 -10.98 5.61
CA LEU A 401 11.35 -10.80 4.19
C LEU A 401 12.51 -10.19 3.39
N CYS A 402 13.57 -9.72 4.02
CA CYS A 402 14.74 -9.21 3.30
C CYS A 402 16.00 -9.96 3.69
N LEU A 403 16.50 -9.80 4.91
CA LEU A 403 17.76 -10.40 5.32
C LEU A 403 17.77 -11.92 5.16
N PHE A 404 16.72 -12.59 5.66
CA PHE A 404 16.59 -14.05 5.53
C PHE A 404 16.55 -14.48 4.06
N ARG A 405 15.85 -13.75 3.19
CA ARG A 405 15.79 -14.08 1.75
C ARG A 405 17.14 -13.92 1.06
N VAL A 406 17.92 -12.88 1.41
CA VAL A 406 19.29 -12.72 0.91
C VAL A 406 20.15 -13.87 1.34
N VAL A 407 20.13 -14.24 2.62
CA VAL A 407 20.89 -15.39 3.16
C VAL A 407 20.46 -16.69 2.48
N TRP A 408 19.17 -16.91 2.29
CA TRP A 408 18.66 -18.10 1.59
C TRP A 408 19.17 -18.18 0.16
N ILE A 409 19.07 -17.11 -0.61
CA ILE A 409 19.50 -17.09 -2.01
C ILE A 409 21.02 -17.33 -2.12
N GLN A 410 21.83 -16.77 -1.23
CA GLN A 410 23.28 -16.89 -1.29
C GLN A 410 23.79 -18.23 -0.79
N PHE A 411 23.21 -18.79 0.26
CA PHE A 411 23.79 -19.93 0.97
C PHE A 411 22.95 -21.21 0.87
N LEU A 412 21.63 -21.13 0.77
CA LEU A 412 20.73 -22.28 0.79
C LEU A 412 20.23 -22.66 -0.60
N LEU A 413 19.97 -21.69 -1.46
CA LEU A 413 19.49 -21.95 -2.82
C LEU A 413 20.40 -22.87 -3.64
N PRO A 414 21.75 -22.82 -3.53
CA PRO A 414 22.65 -23.73 -4.26
C PRO A 414 22.46 -25.22 -3.92
N PHE A 415 21.83 -25.55 -2.80
CA PHE A 415 21.52 -26.95 -2.44
C PHE A 415 20.27 -27.51 -3.12
N PHE A 416 19.48 -26.65 -3.78
CA PHE A 416 18.31 -27.05 -4.53
C PHE A 416 18.63 -27.20 -6.01
N SER A 417 18.18 -28.27 -6.62
CA SER A 417 18.44 -28.56 -8.05
C SER A 417 17.51 -27.82 -9.01
N GLY A 418 16.50 -27.10 -8.52
CA GLY A 418 15.51 -26.44 -9.37
C GLY A 418 14.95 -25.16 -8.74
N ILE A 419 14.04 -24.52 -9.51
CA ILE A 419 13.36 -23.28 -9.11
C ILE A 419 12.52 -23.42 -7.81
N GLU A 420 12.20 -24.65 -7.42
CA GLU A 420 11.49 -24.94 -6.18
C GLU A 420 12.18 -24.33 -4.96
N GLY A 421 13.52 -24.30 -4.96
CA GLY A 421 14.30 -23.63 -3.90
C GLY A 421 13.99 -22.15 -3.77
N VAL A 422 13.63 -21.46 -4.86
CA VAL A 422 13.20 -20.07 -4.84
C VAL A 422 11.75 -19.97 -4.36
N PHE A 423 10.88 -20.89 -4.73
CA PHE A 423 9.46 -20.84 -4.33
C PHE A 423 9.26 -21.21 -2.86
N ILE A 424 10.00 -22.19 -2.34
CA ILE A 424 9.99 -22.58 -0.92
C ILE A 424 10.43 -21.40 -0.02
N LEU A 425 11.28 -20.52 -0.50
CA LEU A 425 11.72 -19.34 0.22
C LEU A 425 10.56 -18.48 0.74
N TYR A 426 9.47 -18.36 -0.03
CA TYR A 426 8.32 -17.53 0.33
C TYR A 426 7.61 -18.04 1.58
N PRO A 427 7.07 -19.27 1.62
CA PRO A 427 6.39 -19.77 2.81
C PRO A 427 7.31 -19.85 4.03
N VAL A 428 8.59 -20.17 3.85
CA VAL A 428 9.56 -20.20 4.96
C VAL A 428 9.80 -18.80 5.53
N SER A 429 9.99 -17.79 4.68
CA SER A 429 10.15 -16.40 5.11
C SER A 429 8.88 -15.84 5.77
N TRP A 430 7.69 -16.19 5.26
CA TRP A 430 6.41 -15.83 5.89
C TRP A 430 6.23 -16.51 7.24
N GLY A 431 6.59 -17.79 7.35
CA GLY A 431 6.55 -18.55 8.59
C GLY A 431 7.48 -17.98 9.65
N LEU A 432 8.72 -17.66 9.27
CA LEU A 432 9.66 -16.99 10.15
C LEU A 432 9.11 -15.65 10.66
N GLY A 433 8.59 -14.81 9.76
CA GLY A 433 7.99 -13.54 10.12
C GLY A 433 6.77 -13.70 11.03
N ALA A 434 5.88 -14.64 10.72
CA ALA A 434 4.71 -14.93 11.54
C ALA A 434 5.10 -15.37 12.96
N VAL A 435 6.07 -16.29 13.08
CA VAL A 435 6.57 -16.75 14.39
C VAL A 435 7.18 -15.61 15.18
N LEU A 436 8.04 -14.80 14.56
CA LEU A 436 8.66 -13.65 15.24
C LEU A 436 7.61 -12.63 15.69
N MET A 437 6.59 -12.34 14.87
CA MET A 437 5.51 -11.44 15.25
C MET A 437 4.63 -12.01 16.37
N ILE A 438 4.33 -13.31 16.35
CA ILE A 438 3.58 -13.97 17.43
C ILE A 438 4.37 -13.88 18.75
N LEU A 439 5.67 -14.21 18.73
CA LEU A 439 6.53 -14.13 19.90
C LEU A 439 6.62 -12.70 20.45
N TYR A 440 6.75 -11.72 19.56
CA TYR A 440 6.75 -10.32 19.96
C TYR A 440 5.39 -9.89 20.54
N ALA A 441 4.29 -10.23 19.87
CA ALA A 441 2.94 -9.88 20.33
C ALA A 441 2.60 -10.53 21.69
N TRP A 442 3.13 -11.72 21.95
CA TRP A 442 2.91 -12.44 23.21
C TRP A 442 3.78 -11.91 24.36
N LYS A 443 5.07 -11.67 24.09
CA LYS A 443 6.05 -11.25 25.12
C LYS A 443 6.28 -9.75 25.16
N GLY A 444 5.96 -9.03 24.11
CA GLY A 444 6.23 -7.59 23.99
C GLY A 444 5.25 -6.73 24.79
N LYS A 445 5.76 -5.59 25.25
CA LYS A 445 5.00 -4.59 26.02
C LYS A 445 4.29 -3.56 25.12
N TRP A 446 3.90 -3.98 23.91
CA TRP A 446 3.32 -3.08 22.91
C TRP A 446 1.97 -2.47 23.29
N MET A 447 1.27 -3.07 24.27
CA MET A 447 0.03 -2.55 24.85
C MET A 447 0.25 -1.69 26.10
N GLU A 448 1.49 -1.50 26.56
CA GLU A 448 1.76 -0.59 27.67
C GLU A 448 1.66 0.86 27.19
N TYR A 449 0.94 1.68 27.95
CA TYR A 449 0.79 3.11 27.64
C TYR A 449 2.17 3.78 27.70
N HIS A 450 2.72 4.13 26.57
CA HIS A 450 3.83 5.08 26.49
C HIS A 450 3.22 6.47 26.41
N THR A 451 2.97 7.05 27.58
CA THR A 451 2.61 8.47 27.77
C THR A 451 3.68 9.40 27.20
#